data_b688808f62a6b797889cf883d9d4f439
#
_entry.id   b688808f62a6b797889cf883d9d4f439
#
_cell.length_a   1.000
_cell.length_b   1.000
_cell.length_c   1.000
_cell.angle_alpha   90.00
_cell.angle_beta   90.00
_cell.angle_gamma   90.00
#
_symmetry.space_group_name_H-M   'P 1'
#
loop_
_entity.id
_entity.type
_entity.pdbx_description
1 polymer ?
#
loop_
_entity_poly.entity_id
_entity_poly.type
_entity_poly.pdbx_seq_one_letter_code
_entity_poly.pdbx_strand_id
1 'polypeptide(L)'
;MLFCALSSLSALSVFAQDYPSRPVKVIVTYPPGGGADVTARIVGQRLSELWKQPVLIENKPGGGGNVGADFVFHAQADGYTLLLVSSSQVGNAALLEKTTFDLVNDFAPVGLVSSSPIVIAVNNRVKANTFKEFIALLKTEAGKVDYASCGIATTHHFAMELLKYQTGTKAQHIPYKCASAVNDLLGNQLDVIAVTLPPALPFIQQGKMRALAVTSAKRSPNALGIPTVSESGLAELKDYAVENYYGFVAHAGIPKAVLKKLEADVKTVSLDPSIQSKLAGAGLDAFYKTPEQTSALLSSDIEFYKKMSKVANIKQE
;
A
#
# COMPACT_ATOMS: atom_id res chain seq x y z
N MET A 1 51.53 -36.83 -43.62
CA MET A 1 50.66 -35.64 -43.83
C MET A 1 49.58 -35.67 -42.77
N LEU A 2 49.77 -34.84 -41.74
CA LEU A 2 48.85 -34.78 -40.57
C LEU A 2 48.02 -33.48 -40.72
N PHE A 3 46.73 -33.61 -40.99
CA PHE A 3 45.79 -32.47 -41.06
C PHE A 3 45.31 -32.14 -39.67
N CYS A 4 45.78 -31.02 -39.06
CA CYS A 4 45.24 -30.41 -37.89
C CYS A 4 43.97 -29.62 -38.26
N ALA A 5 42.82 -30.14 -37.91
CA ALA A 5 41.57 -29.38 -37.97
C ALA A 5 41.49 -28.47 -36.74
N LEU A 6 41.70 -27.16 -36.93
CA LEU A 6 41.39 -26.14 -35.92
C LEU A 6 39.86 -25.94 -35.88
N SER A 7 39.24 -26.48 -34.82
CA SER A 7 37.84 -26.15 -34.53
C SER A 7 37.79 -24.78 -33.86
N SER A 8 37.38 -23.76 -34.62
CA SER A 8 37.09 -22.44 -34.09
C SER A 8 35.82 -22.49 -33.21
N LEU A 9 35.97 -22.48 -31.91
CA LEU A 9 34.90 -22.22 -31.00
C LEU A 9 34.47 -20.74 -31.12
N SER A 10 33.46 -20.50 -31.93
CA SER A 10 32.77 -19.21 -31.94
C SER A 10 32.07 -19.05 -30.60
N ALA A 11 32.65 -18.26 -29.69
CA ALA A 11 31.98 -17.79 -28.48
C ALA A 11 30.80 -16.93 -28.94
N LEU A 12 29.61 -17.48 -28.91
CA LEU A 12 28.37 -16.73 -28.99
C LEU A 12 28.33 -15.80 -27.76
N SER A 13 28.74 -14.54 -27.98
CA SER A 13 28.47 -13.47 -27.05
C SER A 13 26.94 -13.36 -26.96
N VAL A 14 26.35 -13.95 -25.92
CA VAL A 14 24.98 -13.68 -25.54
C VAL A 14 24.99 -12.20 -25.15
N PHE A 15 24.63 -11.33 -26.10
CA PHE A 15 24.26 -9.96 -25.79
C PHE A 15 23.15 -10.06 -24.75
N ALA A 16 23.48 -9.70 -23.51
CA ALA A 16 22.46 -9.46 -22.50
C ALA A 16 21.49 -8.44 -23.11
N GLN A 17 20.31 -8.91 -23.51
CA GLN A 17 19.29 -8.03 -24.04
C GLN A 17 19.13 -6.90 -23.05
N ASP A 18 19.26 -5.65 -23.52
CA ASP A 18 19.05 -4.47 -22.67
C ASP A 18 17.63 -4.55 -22.08
N TYR A 19 17.54 -4.89 -20.82
CA TYR A 19 16.28 -4.93 -20.11
C TYR A 19 15.93 -3.51 -19.62
N PRO A 20 14.65 -3.05 -19.81
CA PRO A 20 13.61 -3.66 -20.63
C PRO A 20 13.71 -3.27 -22.11
N SER A 21 13.48 -4.21 -23.01
CA SER A 21 13.43 -4.01 -24.47
C SER A 21 12.00 -3.93 -25.05
N ARG A 22 10.97 -4.07 -24.20
CA ARG A 22 9.54 -4.01 -24.52
C ARG A 22 8.75 -3.46 -23.34
N PRO A 23 7.45 -3.13 -23.51
CA PRO A 23 6.64 -2.58 -22.42
C PRO A 23 6.62 -3.47 -21.17
N VAL A 24 6.72 -2.83 -20.00
CA VAL A 24 6.61 -3.48 -18.68
C VAL A 24 5.23 -3.21 -18.10
N LYS A 25 4.56 -4.25 -17.60
CA LYS A 25 3.28 -4.12 -16.91
C LYS A 25 3.49 -4.00 -15.41
N VAL A 26 2.73 -3.13 -14.78
CA VAL A 26 2.60 -3.05 -13.33
C VAL A 26 1.15 -3.34 -12.97
N ILE A 27 0.94 -4.44 -12.25
CA ILE A 27 -0.37 -4.84 -11.78
C ILE A 27 -0.64 -4.17 -10.43
N VAL A 28 -1.71 -3.39 -10.37
CA VAL A 28 -2.20 -2.72 -9.16
C VAL A 28 -3.42 -3.48 -8.66
N THR A 29 -3.36 -3.96 -7.43
CA THR A 29 -4.36 -4.90 -6.88
C THR A 29 -5.62 -4.23 -6.33
N TYR A 30 -5.74 -2.91 -6.47
CA TYR A 30 -6.87 -2.11 -6.01
C TYR A 30 -7.45 -1.23 -7.12
N PRO A 31 -8.69 -0.72 -6.95
CA PRO A 31 -9.32 0.18 -7.92
C PRO A 31 -8.51 1.45 -8.14
N PRO A 32 -8.69 2.12 -9.30
CA PRO A 32 -8.07 3.41 -9.58
C PRO A 32 -8.38 4.50 -8.55
N GLY A 33 -7.45 5.46 -8.37
CA GLY A 33 -7.61 6.64 -7.53
C GLY A 33 -7.20 6.47 -6.06
N GLY A 34 -6.87 5.26 -5.62
CA GLY A 34 -6.27 5.03 -4.29
C GLY A 34 -4.75 5.24 -4.29
N GLY A 35 -4.13 5.26 -3.10
CA GLY A 35 -2.69 5.48 -2.95
C GLY A 35 -1.82 4.51 -3.76
N ALA A 36 -2.24 3.25 -3.89
CA ALA A 36 -1.54 2.26 -4.73
C ALA A 36 -1.52 2.67 -6.21
N ASP A 37 -2.66 3.04 -6.76
CA ASP A 37 -2.79 3.45 -8.16
C ASP A 37 -2.02 4.75 -8.45
N VAL A 38 -2.13 5.72 -7.56
CA VAL A 38 -1.41 7.00 -7.65
C VAL A 38 0.11 6.77 -7.61
N THR A 39 0.59 5.94 -6.68
CA THR A 39 2.01 5.57 -6.60
C THR A 39 2.48 4.90 -7.89
N ALA A 40 1.73 3.89 -8.38
CA ALA A 40 2.09 3.16 -9.60
C ALA A 40 2.21 4.10 -10.80
N ARG A 41 1.29 5.05 -10.96
CA ARG A 41 1.31 6.00 -12.09
C ARG A 41 2.46 7.00 -12.00
N ILE A 42 2.71 7.59 -10.83
CA ILE A 42 3.80 8.55 -10.65
C ILE A 42 5.16 7.88 -10.88
N VAL A 43 5.41 6.74 -10.24
CA VAL A 43 6.68 6.01 -10.35
C VAL A 43 6.81 5.36 -11.72
N GLY A 44 5.73 4.75 -12.23
CA GLY A 44 5.70 4.09 -13.55
C GLY A 44 5.96 5.06 -14.70
N GLN A 45 5.45 6.29 -14.63
CA GLN A 45 5.77 7.33 -15.62
C GLN A 45 7.28 7.60 -15.63
N ARG A 46 7.90 7.79 -14.47
CA ARG A 46 9.34 8.07 -14.38
C ARG A 46 10.20 6.88 -14.81
N LEU A 47 9.79 5.67 -14.49
CA LEU A 47 10.43 4.45 -15.00
C LEU A 47 10.32 4.35 -16.53
N SER A 48 9.17 4.71 -17.10
CA SER A 48 8.97 4.74 -18.55
C SER A 48 9.92 5.71 -19.25
N GLU A 49 10.13 6.91 -18.67
CA GLU A 49 11.10 7.89 -19.15
C GLU A 49 12.54 7.36 -19.08
N LEU A 50 12.90 6.73 -17.95
CA LEU A 50 14.22 6.16 -17.70
C LEU A 50 14.54 5.00 -18.67
N TRP A 51 13.57 4.11 -18.87
CA TRP A 51 13.73 2.91 -19.69
C TRP A 51 13.53 3.16 -21.18
N LYS A 52 12.95 4.30 -21.56
CA LYS A 52 12.49 4.56 -22.94
C LYS A 52 11.56 3.46 -23.46
N GLN A 53 10.85 2.83 -22.56
CA GLN A 53 9.86 1.77 -22.80
C GLN A 53 8.58 2.10 -22.03
N PRO A 54 7.39 1.83 -22.60
CA PRO A 54 6.14 2.05 -21.88
C PRO A 54 6.05 1.24 -20.60
N VAL A 55 5.60 1.88 -19.51
CA VAL A 55 5.17 1.21 -18.28
C VAL A 55 3.65 1.29 -18.21
N LEU A 56 3.00 0.14 -18.33
CA LEU A 56 1.55 0.01 -18.42
C LEU A 56 0.98 -0.32 -17.04
N ILE A 57 0.19 0.58 -16.49
CA ILE A 57 -0.49 0.37 -15.20
C ILE A 57 -1.83 -0.29 -15.44
N GLU A 58 -2.01 -1.49 -14.90
CA GLU A 58 -3.23 -2.30 -15.04
C GLU A 58 -3.84 -2.59 -13.65
N ASN A 59 -5.05 -2.08 -13.40
CA ASN A 59 -5.75 -2.35 -12.15
C ASN A 59 -6.50 -3.68 -12.24
N LYS A 60 -6.15 -4.63 -11.34
CA LYS A 60 -6.82 -5.94 -11.18
C LYS A 60 -7.29 -6.12 -9.74
N PRO A 61 -8.38 -5.45 -9.35
CA PRO A 61 -8.91 -5.55 -8.00
C PRO A 61 -9.64 -6.88 -7.78
N GLY A 62 -9.74 -7.28 -6.51
CA GLY A 62 -10.51 -8.44 -6.07
C GLY A 62 -9.78 -9.27 -5.02
N GLY A 63 -10.54 -9.95 -4.15
CA GLY A 63 -10.00 -10.83 -3.10
C GLY A 63 -8.96 -10.16 -2.18
N GLY A 64 -9.18 -8.90 -1.80
CA GLY A 64 -8.21 -8.18 -0.98
C GLY A 64 -6.84 -7.93 -1.64
N GLY A 65 -6.78 -8.00 -2.96
CA GLY A 65 -5.56 -7.87 -3.76
C GLY A 65 -5.02 -9.20 -4.30
N ASN A 66 -5.61 -10.32 -3.90
CA ASN A 66 -5.11 -11.64 -4.30
C ASN A 66 -5.32 -11.94 -5.78
N VAL A 67 -6.39 -11.42 -6.42
CA VAL A 67 -6.62 -11.61 -7.86
C VAL A 67 -5.46 -11.04 -8.69
N GLY A 68 -5.00 -9.84 -8.37
CA GLY A 68 -3.86 -9.23 -9.08
C GLY A 68 -2.53 -9.92 -8.76
N ALA A 69 -2.33 -10.36 -7.53
CA ALA A 69 -1.11 -11.09 -7.14
C ALA A 69 -1.04 -12.47 -7.82
N ASP A 70 -2.13 -13.21 -7.83
CA ASP A 70 -2.25 -14.49 -8.51
C ASP A 70 -1.94 -14.36 -10.01
N PHE A 71 -2.44 -13.29 -10.65
CA PHE A 71 -2.10 -12.97 -12.04
C PHE A 71 -0.60 -12.81 -12.25
N VAL A 72 0.10 -12.10 -11.34
CA VAL A 72 1.56 -11.92 -11.45
C VAL A 72 2.32 -13.21 -11.13
N PHE A 73 1.85 -13.98 -10.17
CA PHE A 73 2.43 -15.28 -9.82
C PHE A 73 2.42 -16.26 -11.00
N HIS A 74 1.35 -16.27 -11.81
CA HIS A 74 1.25 -17.11 -13.01
C HIS A 74 1.83 -16.48 -14.28
N ALA A 75 2.34 -15.23 -14.19
CA ALA A 75 3.01 -14.59 -15.33
C ALA A 75 4.41 -15.17 -15.55
N GLN A 76 4.98 -14.92 -16.74
CA GLN A 76 6.35 -15.31 -17.01
C GLN A 76 7.32 -14.62 -16.04
N ALA A 77 8.25 -15.38 -15.49
CA ALA A 77 9.28 -14.90 -14.56
C ALA A 77 10.43 -14.22 -15.32
N ASP A 78 10.13 -13.19 -16.11
CA ASP A 78 11.08 -12.47 -16.98
C ASP A 78 11.26 -10.99 -16.61
N GLY A 79 10.53 -10.53 -15.57
CA GLY A 79 10.58 -9.16 -15.07
C GLY A 79 9.67 -8.18 -15.82
N TYR A 80 8.92 -8.59 -16.85
CA TYR A 80 8.02 -7.71 -17.61
C TYR A 80 6.61 -7.59 -17.01
N THR A 81 6.34 -8.32 -15.92
CA THR A 81 5.12 -8.16 -15.15
C THR A 81 5.48 -8.00 -13.68
N LEU A 82 5.24 -6.82 -13.12
CA LEU A 82 5.53 -6.47 -11.74
C LEU A 82 4.22 -6.35 -10.96
N LEU A 83 4.27 -6.61 -9.67
CA LEU A 83 3.19 -6.36 -8.75
C LEU A 83 3.48 -5.10 -7.94
N LEU A 84 2.52 -4.18 -7.88
CA LEU A 84 2.54 -3.15 -6.85
C LEU A 84 1.92 -3.73 -5.57
N VAL A 85 2.77 -4.09 -4.63
CA VAL A 85 2.38 -4.59 -3.31
C VAL A 85 2.00 -3.43 -2.38
N SER A 86 1.08 -3.68 -1.46
CA SER A 86 0.72 -2.76 -0.38
C SER A 86 0.57 -3.50 0.95
N SER A 87 0.69 -2.78 2.07
CA SER A 87 0.42 -3.35 3.40
C SER A 87 -0.99 -3.91 3.55
N SER A 88 -1.99 -3.34 2.84
CA SER A 88 -3.35 -3.90 2.81
C SER A 88 -3.42 -5.28 2.17
N GLN A 89 -2.62 -5.54 1.14
CA GLN A 89 -2.51 -6.86 0.54
C GLN A 89 -1.82 -7.84 1.50
N VAL A 90 -0.79 -7.39 2.21
CA VAL A 90 -0.12 -8.18 3.26
C VAL A 90 -1.12 -8.57 4.37
N GLY A 91 -1.95 -7.62 4.81
CA GLY A 91 -3.01 -7.86 5.79
C GLY A 91 -4.02 -8.91 5.33
N ASN A 92 -4.44 -8.83 4.06
CA ASN A 92 -5.34 -9.84 3.48
C ASN A 92 -4.66 -11.21 3.35
N ALA A 93 -3.42 -11.26 2.87
CA ALA A 93 -2.66 -12.51 2.75
C ALA A 93 -2.46 -13.20 4.11
N ALA A 94 -2.30 -12.42 5.19
CA ALA A 94 -2.15 -12.94 6.53
C ALA A 94 -3.40 -13.69 7.08
N LEU A 95 -4.58 -13.42 6.52
CA LEU A 95 -5.85 -14.05 6.93
C LEU A 95 -6.22 -15.26 6.08
N LEU A 96 -5.58 -15.47 4.95
CA LEU A 96 -5.91 -16.57 4.07
C LEU A 96 -5.31 -17.87 4.60
N GLU A 97 -6.15 -18.87 4.81
CA GLU A 97 -5.70 -20.22 5.18
C GLU A 97 -5.10 -20.98 3.98
N LYS A 98 -5.54 -20.66 2.77
CA LYS A 98 -5.07 -21.27 1.52
C LYS A 98 -4.94 -20.23 0.42
N THR A 99 -3.74 -20.07 -0.09
CA THR A 99 -3.42 -19.24 -1.27
C THR A 99 -2.74 -20.10 -2.32
N THR A 100 -2.84 -19.70 -3.58
CA THR A 100 -2.09 -20.28 -4.70
C THR A 100 -0.64 -19.86 -4.70
N PHE A 101 -0.28 -18.83 -3.93
CA PHE A 101 1.05 -18.25 -3.80
C PHE A 101 1.34 -17.85 -2.35
N ASP A 102 2.61 -17.73 -2.03
CA ASP A 102 3.12 -17.11 -0.80
C ASP A 102 3.67 -15.73 -1.13
N LEU A 103 3.05 -14.68 -0.57
CA LEU A 103 3.43 -13.29 -0.86
C LEU A 103 4.87 -12.94 -0.47
N VAL A 104 5.47 -13.68 0.46
CA VAL A 104 6.86 -13.46 0.93
C VAL A 104 7.86 -14.29 0.16
N ASN A 105 7.51 -15.56 -0.16
CA ASN A 105 8.46 -16.50 -0.72
C ASN A 105 8.40 -16.60 -2.26
N ASP A 106 7.23 -16.36 -2.86
CA ASP A 106 7.05 -16.47 -4.31
C ASP A 106 7.27 -15.14 -5.05
N PHE A 107 7.52 -14.05 -4.31
CA PHE A 107 7.83 -12.75 -4.87
C PHE A 107 9.17 -12.22 -4.38
N ALA A 108 9.98 -11.70 -5.31
CA ALA A 108 11.23 -11.01 -5.02
C ALA A 108 10.95 -9.52 -4.80
N PRO A 109 11.24 -8.96 -3.61
CA PRO A 109 11.11 -7.53 -3.37
C PRO A 109 12.04 -6.72 -4.28
N VAL A 110 11.51 -5.68 -4.91
CA VAL A 110 12.28 -4.69 -5.66
C VAL A 110 12.54 -3.45 -4.79
N GLY A 111 11.56 -3.07 -3.99
CA GLY A 111 11.67 -2.00 -3.01
C GLY A 111 10.34 -1.29 -2.75
N LEU A 112 10.19 -0.71 -1.55
CA LEU A 112 9.10 0.21 -1.27
C LEU A 112 9.47 1.61 -1.75
N VAL A 113 8.47 2.39 -2.16
CA VAL A 113 8.68 3.68 -2.80
C VAL A 113 7.91 4.81 -2.14
N SER A 114 6.74 4.52 -1.58
CA SER A 114 5.90 5.50 -0.92
C SER A 114 5.12 4.89 0.23
N SER A 115 4.66 5.75 1.14
CA SER A 115 3.66 5.42 2.14
C SER A 115 2.54 6.45 2.12
N SER A 116 1.45 6.10 2.78
CA SER A 116 0.34 7.02 3.02
C SER A 116 -0.19 6.81 4.41
N PRO A 117 -0.29 7.85 5.22
CA PRO A 117 -1.02 7.73 6.46
C PRO A 117 -2.49 7.40 6.15
N ILE A 118 -3.11 6.64 7.01
CA ILE A 118 -4.56 6.49 7.03
C ILE A 118 -5.10 7.69 7.81
N VAL A 119 -6.01 8.43 7.22
CA VAL A 119 -6.70 9.51 7.91
C VAL A 119 -8.01 8.99 8.50
N ILE A 120 -8.23 9.24 9.78
CA ILE A 120 -9.52 9.08 10.44
C ILE A 120 -10.23 10.42 10.30
N ALA A 121 -11.25 10.44 9.44
CA ALA A 121 -12.03 11.65 9.15
C ALA A 121 -13.50 11.43 9.45
N VAL A 122 -14.16 12.51 9.83
CA VAL A 122 -15.58 12.51 10.16
C VAL A 122 -16.36 13.51 9.29
N ASN A 123 -17.63 13.22 9.10
CA ASN A 123 -18.57 14.17 8.56
C ASN A 123 -18.69 15.39 9.50
N ASN A 124 -18.89 16.58 8.95
CA ASN A 124 -18.95 17.82 9.74
C ASN A 124 -20.12 17.86 10.74
N ARG A 125 -21.14 17.01 10.60
CA ARG A 125 -22.25 16.86 11.56
C ARG A 125 -21.85 16.13 12.85
N VAL A 126 -20.74 15.36 12.83
CA VAL A 126 -20.25 14.62 14.00
C VAL A 126 -19.73 15.59 15.05
N LYS A 127 -20.21 15.45 16.28
CA LYS A 127 -19.86 16.34 17.40
C LYS A 127 -18.52 15.93 18.05
N ALA A 128 -17.47 15.89 17.23
CA ALA A 128 -16.10 15.68 17.70
C ALA A 128 -15.16 16.55 16.85
N ASN A 129 -14.47 17.50 17.48
CA ASN A 129 -13.53 18.39 16.80
C ASN A 129 -12.08 17.92 16.94
N THR A 130 -11.83 17.08 17.90
CA THR A 130 -10.52 16.48 18.19
C THR A 130 -10.62 14.96 18.20
N PHE A 131 -9.47 14.31 18.01
CA PHE A 131 -9.42 12.84 18.11
C PHE A 131 -9.79 12.33 19.51
N LYS A 132 -9.40 13.06 20.56
CA LYS A 132 -9.78 12.73 21.95
C LYS A 132 -11.29 12.79 22.17
N GLU A 133 -11.96 13.82 21.61
CA GLU A 133 -13.44 13.93 21.65
C GLU A 133 -14.11 12.79 20.89
N PHE A 134 -13.51 12.37 19.76
CA PHE A 134 -14.01 11.22 19.00
C PHE A 134 -13.95 9.92 19.83
N ILE A 135 -12.85 9.66 20.52
CA ILE A 135 -12.75 8.49 21.41
C ILE A 135 -13.77 8.58 22.55
N ALA A 136 -14.01 9.77 23.12
CA ALA A 136 -15.05 9.96 24.12
C ALA A 136 -16.45 9.67 23.55
N LEU A 137 -16.74 10.13 22.32
CA LEU A 137 -17.98 9.82 21.60
C LEU A 137 -18.17 8.32 21.42
N LEU A 138 -17.13 7.58 20.97
CA LEU A 138 -17.19 6.13 20.82
C LEU A 138 -17.44 5.39 22.15
N LYS A 139 -17.01 5.96 23.29
CA LYS A 139 -17.28 5.40 24.63
C LYS A 139 -18.72 5.62 25.06
N THR A 140 -19.28 6.80 24.76
CA THR A 140 -20.68 7.16 25.16
C THR A 140 -21.72 6.56 24.23
N GLU A 141 -21.42 6.42 22.94
CA GLU A 141 -22.31 5.86 21.92
C GLU A 141 -21.85 4.48 21.45
N ALA A 142 -21.47 3.63 22.40
CA ALA A 142 -20.89 2.34 22.15
C ALA A 142 -21.73 1.48 21.17
N GLY A 143 -21.16 1.19 19.99
CA GLY A 143 -21.78 0.37 18.95
C GLY A 143 -22.85 1.08 18.10
N LYS A 144 -23.07 2.40 18.28
CA LYS A 144 -23.97 3.19 17.45
C LYS A 144 -23.27 3.97 16.36
N VAL A 145 -21.94 4.10 16.46
CA VAL A 145 -21.13 4.77 15.44
C VAL A 145 -20.62 3.73 14.44
N ASP A 146 -20.89 3.98 13.18
CA ASP A 146 -20.39 3.19 12.07
C ASP A 146 -19.15 3.85 11.49
N TYR A 147 -18.17 3.04 11.09
CA TYR A 147 -17.03 3.53 10.34
C TYR A 147 -16.83 2.75 9.04
N ALA A 148 -16.51 3.43 7.98
CA ALA A 148 -16.14 2.79 6.72
C ALA A 148 -14.63 2.70 6.57
N SER A 149 -14.17 1.61 5.99
CA SER A 149 -12.79 1.38 5.57
C SER A 149 -12.71 1.05 4.09
N CYS A 150 -11.49 0.77 3.59
CA CYS A 150 -11.28 0.36 2.20
C CYS A 150 -11.50 -1.17 1.97
N GLY A 151 -12.21 -1.82 2.87
CA GLY A 151 -12.55 -3.25 2.77
C GLY A 151 -12.04 -4.06 3.96
N ILE A 152 -12.57 -5.28 4.06
CA ILE A 152 -12.21 -6.24 5.11
C ILE A 152 -10.73 -6.59 5.00
N ALA A 153 -10.07 -6.76 6.15
CA ALA A 153 -8.66 -7.13 6.28
C ALA A 153 -7.66 -6.18 5.57
N THR A 154 -8.10 -4.99 5.17
CA THR A 154 -7.18 -3.95 4.74
C THR A 154 -6.49 -3.30 5.95
N THR A 155 -5.36 -2.64 5.74
CA THR A 155 -4.68 -1.87 6.79
C THR A 155 -5.61 -0.84 7.46
N HIS A 156 -6.56 -0.28 6.70
CA HIS A 156 -7.58 0.65 7.21
C HIS A 156 -8.51 0.00 8.22
N HIS A 157 -8.96 -1.23 7.94
CA HIS A 157 -9.77 -2.01 8.87
C HIS A 157 -8.95 -2.35 10.12
N PHE A 158 -7.74 -2.89 9.95
CA PHE A 158 -6.86 -3.20 11.08
C PHE A 158 -6.53 -1.96 11.94
N ALA A 159 -6.34 -0.79 11.34
CA ALA A 159 -6.11 0.44 12.08
C ALA A 159 -7.28 0.75 13.03
N MET A 160 -8.51 0.69 12.55
CA MET A 160 -9.68 0.95 13.39
C MET A 160 -9.91 -0.15 14.44
N GLU A 161 -9.69 -1.41 14.09
CA GLU A 161 -9.83 -2.52 15.04
C GLU A 161 -8.76 -2.48 16.14
N LEU A 162 -7.51 -2.13 15.81
CA LEU A 162 -6.45 -1.89 16.79
C LEU A 162 -6.84 -0.73 17.73
N LEU A 163 -7.36 0.37 17.16
CA LEU A 163 -7.85 1.51 17.93
C LEU A 163 -8.94 1.10 18.92
N LYS A 164 -9.95 0.39 18.44
CA LYS A 164 -11.06 -0.13 19.27
C LYS A 164 -10.54 -1.04 20.38
N TYR A 165 -9.62 -1.93 20.08
CA TYR A 165 -9.00 -2.83 21.04
C TYR A 165 -8.25 -2.07 22.13
N GLN A 166 -7.39 -1.12 21.77
CA GLN A 166 -6.57 -0.37 22.72
C GLN A 166 -7.41 0.57 23.61
N THR A 167 -8.47 1.16 23.06
CA THR A 167 -9.32 2.13 23.78
C THR A 167 -10.52 1.49 24.49
N GLY A 168 -10.80 0.20 24.27
CA GLY A 168 -11.99 -0.48 24.75
C GLY A 168 -13.30 0.07 24.16
N THR A 169 -13.24 0.75 23.00
CA THR A 169 -14.41 1.33 22.33
C THR A 169 -15.07 0.34 21.38
N LYS A 170 -16.30 0.66 20.95
CA LYS A 170 -17.05 -0.12 19.97
C LYS A 170 -17.53 0.77 18.85
N ALA A 171 -17.31 0.32 17.61
CA ALA A 171 -17.85 0.91 16.38
C ALA A 171 -18.08 -0.22 15.38
N GLN A 172 -19.12 -0.12 14.57
CA GLN A 172 -19.43 -1.12 13.56
C GLN A 172 -18.63 -0.85 12.30
N HIS A 173 -17.99 -1.89 11.76
CA HIS A 173 -17.29 -1.79 10.49
C HIS A 173 -18.22 -1.95 9.30
N ILE A 174 -18.12 -1.04 8.33
CA ILE A 174 -18.79 -1.13 7.04
C ILE A 174 -17.71 -1.17 5.95
N PRO A 175 -17.54 -2.32 5.26
CA PRO A 175 -16.53 -2.43 4.21
C PRO A 175 -16.96 -1.65 2.95
N TYR A 176 -16.05 -0.83 2.44
CA TYR A 176 -16.26 0.00 1.24
C TYR A 176 -15.11 -0.20 0.23
N LYS A 177 -15.28 0.42 -0.96
CA LYS A 177 -14.16 0.81 -1.82
C LYS A 177 -13.73 2.21 -1.40
N CYS A 178 -12.42 2.48 -1.23
CA CYS A 178 -11.93 3.74 -0.65
C CYS A 178 -12.60 5.02 -1.21
N ALA A 179 -12.69 5.16 -2.52
CA ALA A 179 -13.30 6.33 -3.15
C ALA A 179 -14.80 6.46 -2.86
N SER A 180 -15.52 5.34 -2.78
CA SER A 180 -16.96 5.35 -2.46
C SER A 180 -17.20 5.76 -1.01
N ALA A 181 -16.34 5.35 -0.05
CA ALA A 181 -16.46 5.76 1.34
C ALA A 181 -16.35 7.29 1.49
N VAL A 182 -15.43 7.93 0.74
CA VAL A 182 -15.30 9.40 0.73
C VAL A 182 -16.57 10.06 0.20
N ASN A 183 -17.14 9.56 -0.91
CA ASN A 183 -18.34 10.11 -1.49
C ASN A 183 -19.55 10.01 -0.55
N ASP A 184 -19.71 8.86 0.10
CA ASP A 184 -20.83 8.61 1.01
C ASP A 184 -20.69 9.40 2.33
N LEU A 185 -19.46 9.66 2.80
CA LEU A 185 -19.22 10.62 3.89
C LEU A 185 -19.67 12.02 3.50
N LEU A 186 -19.29 12.49 2.30
CA LEU A 186 -19.70 13.81 1.78
C LEU A 186 -21.20 13.90 1.55
N GLY A 187 -21.83 12.79 1.15
CA GLY A 187 -23.27 12.65 0.97
C GLY A 187 -24.08 12.46 2.26
N ASN A 188 -23.44 12.56 3.43
CA ASN A 188 -24.05 12.34 4.75
C ASN A 188 -24.63 10.92 4.95
N GLN A 189 -24.13 9.91 4.22
CA GLN A 189 -24.52 8.52 4.41
C GLN A 189 -23.63 7.82 5.46
N LEU A 190 -22.43 8.36 5.71
CA LEU A 190 -21.48 7.88 6.68
C LEU A 190 -21.09 8.98 7.66
N ASP A 191 -20.75 8.61 8.88
CA ASP A 191 -20.25 9.52 9.91
C ASP A 191 -18.73 9.52 10.00
N VAL A 192 -18.10 8.37 9.82
CA VAL A 192 -16.66 8.16 10.01
C VAL A 192 -16.07 7.34 8.89
N ILE A 193 -14.90 7.74 8.40
CA ILE A 193 -14.09 6.96 7.46
C ILE A 193 -12.66 6.80 7.96
N ALA A 194 -12.07 5.66 7.64
CA ALA A 194 -10.64 5.41 7.74
C ALA A 194 -10.13 5.07 6.32
N VAL A 195 -9.46 6.01 5.68
CA VAL A 195 -8.97 5.89 4.30
C VAL A 195 -7.56 6.44 4.18
N THR A 196 -6.80 6.07 3.13
CA THR A 196 -5.55 6.75 2.84
C THR A 196 -5.76 8.23 2.50
N LEU A 197 -4.76 9.05 2.76
CA LEU A 197 -4.86 10.50 2.60
C LEU A 197 -5.21 10.97 1.16
N PRO A 198 -4.67 10.40 0.06
CA PRO A 198 -4.88 10.91 -1.30
C PRO A 198 -6.34 11.16 -1.68
N PRO A 199 -7.28 10.22 -1.55
CA PRO A 199 -8.69 10.46 -1.93
C PRO A 199 -9.42 11.43 -1.00
N ALA A 200 -8.95 11.64 0.23
CA ALA A 200 -9.58 12.53 1.20
C ALA A 200 -9.00 13.96 1.18
N LEU A 201 -7.73 14.11 0.81
CA LEU A 201 -6.97 15.35 0.91
C LEU A 201 -7.68 16.57 0.29
N PRO A 202 -8.19 16.52 -0.95
CA PRO A 202 -8.86 17.67 -1.55
C PRO A 202 -10.09 18.13 -0.77
N PHE A 203 -10.83 17.20 -0.17
CA PHE A 203 -12.05 17.51 0.59
C PHE A 203 -11.75 18.00 2.00
N ILE A 204 -10.65 17.53 2.61
CA ILE A 204 -10.14 18.06 3.87
C ILE A 204 -9.70 19.52 3.66
N GLN A 205 -8.95 19.81 2.59
CA GLN A 205 -8.52 21.17 2.24
C GLN A 205 -9.69 22.13 2.00
N GLN A 206 -10.78 21.63 1.44
CA GLN A 206 -12.02 22.39 1.20
C GLN A 206 -12.90 22.49 2.45
N GLY A 207 -12.53 21.89 3.59
CA GLY A 207 -13.35 21.85 4.79
C GLY A 207 -14.65 21.06 4.68
N LYS A 208 -14.77 20.18 3.66
CA LYS A 208 -15.97 19.37 3.42
C LYS A 208 -16.05 18.13 4.34
N MET A 209 -14.96 17.77 4.96
CA MET A 209 -14.86 16.78 6.03
C MET A 209 -13.81 17.22 7.04
N ARG A 210 -13.89 16.69 8.25
CA ARG A 210 -12.94 16.99 9.32
C ARG A 210 -12.03 15.82 9.55
N ALA A 211 -10.72 15.98 9.27
CA ALA A 211 -9.70 15.01 9.66
C ALA A 211 -9.39 15.16 11.15
N LEU A 212 -9.48 14.09 11.90
CA LEU A 212 -9.24 14.08 13.35
C LEU A 212 -7.84 13.64 13.71
N ALA A 213 -7.32 12.65 13.03
CA ALA A 213 -5.96 12.16 13.20
C ALA A 213 -5.47 11.37 11.98
N VAL A 214 -4.16 11.23 11.87
CA VAL A 214 -3.49 10.24 11.01
C VAL A 214 -2.94 9.10 11.86
N THR A 215 -2.91 7.91 11.28
CA THR A 215 -2.51 6.68 11.99
C THR A 215 -1.01 6.41 11.98
N SER A 216 -0.24 7.18 11.22
CA SER A 216 1.22 7.05 11.13
C SER A 216 1.91 7.40 12.45
N ALA A 217 3.12 6.83 12.68
CA ALA A 217 3.92 7.09 13.89
C ALA A 217 4.35 8.56 14.02
N LYS A 218 4.46 9.26 12.90
CA LYS A 218 4.83 10.70 12.84
C LYS A 218 3.83 11.43 11.96
N ARG A 219 3.67 12.73 12.19
CA ARG A 219 2.88 13.57 11.29
C ARG A 219 3.45 13.50 9.88
N SER A 220 2.59 13.27 8.91
CA SER A 220 2.96 13.42 7.51
C SER A 220 3.06 14.91 7.16
N PRO A 221 4.13 15.35 6.50
CA PRO A 221 4.23 16.73 6.02
C PRO A 221 3.11 17.09 5.04
N ASN A 222 2.51 16.08 4.41
CA ASN A 222 1.43 16.23 3.44
C ASN A 222 0.03 16.17 4.07
N ALA A 223 -0.05 15.86 5.38
CA ALA A 223 -1.32 15.74 6.12
C ALA A 223 -1.79 17.07 6.73
N LEU A 224 -1.35 18.24 6.22
CA LEU A 224 -1.88 19.58 6.56
C LEU A 224 -1.91 19.88 8.08
N GLY A 225 -0.93 19.40 8.83
CA GLY A 225 -0.86 19.60 10.28
C GLY A 225 -1.81 18.72 11.10
N ILE A 226 -2.48 17.75 10.48
CA ILE A 226 -3.32 16.77 11.19
C ILE A 226 -2.46 16.01 12.21
N PRO A 227 -2.88 15.93 13.50
CA PRO A 227 -2.12 15.23 14.52
C PRO A 227 -2.12 13.71 14.27
N THR A 228 -1.16 13.00 14.85
CA THR A 228 -1.19 11.55 14.88
C THR A 228 -2.15 11.04 15.97
N VAL A 229 -2.57 9.78 15.86
CA VAL A 229 -3.34 9.11 16.93
C VAL A 229 -2.55 9.10 18.23
N SER A 230 -1.24 8.87 18.18
CA SER A 230 -0.36 8.87 19.37
C SER A 230 -0.23 10.24 20.06
N GLU A 231 -0.46 11.34 19.34
CA GLU A 231 -0.50 12.70 19.88
C GLU A 231 -1.83 13.08 20.56
N SER A 232 -2.80 12.16 20.62
CA SER A 232 -4.12 12.41 21.25
C SER A 232 -4.08 12.68 22.76
N GLY A 233 -2.95 12.40 23.40
CA GLY A 233 -2.79 12.48 24.85
C GLY A 233 -3.47 11.34 25.63
N LEU A 234 -3.93 10.29 24.94
CA LEU A 234 -4.47 9.07 25.53
C LEU A 234 -3.31 8.08 25.75
N ALA A 235 -3.09 7.69 27.02
CA ALA A 235 -1.94 6.86 27.41
C ALA A 235 -1.91 5.51 26.69
N GLU A 236 -3.09 4.93 26.45
CA GLU A 236 -3.28 3.66 25.73
C GLU A 236 -2.89 3.73 24.26
N LEU A 237 -2.77 4.94 23.67
CA LEU A 237 -2.46 5.16 22.26
C LEU A 237 -1.07 5.75 22.01
N LYS A 238 -0.22 5.87 23.03
CA LYS A 238 1.11 6.51 22.91
C LYS A 238 2.02 5.86 21.88
N ASP A 239 1.91 4.56 21.68
CA ASP A 239 2.71 3.78 20.72
C ASP A 239 1.89 3.34 19.50
N TYR A 240 0.72 3.95 19.29
CA TYR A 240 -0.13 3.61 18.15
C TYR A 240 0.52 4.05 16.84
N ALA A 241 0.70 3.11 15.93
CA ALA A 241 1.19 3.37 14.59
C ALA A 241 0.69 2.30 13.61
N VAL A 242 -0.02 2.73 12.58
CA VAL A 242 -0.43 1.88 11.45
C VAL A 242 -0.30 2.70 10.18
N GLU A 243 0.47 2.22 9.22
CA GLU A 243 0.76 2.94 7.99
C GLU A 243 0.53 2.07 6.76
N ASN A 244 0.04 2.66 5.70
CA ASN A 244 -0.09 1.97 4.43
C ASN A 244 1.10 2.34 3.54
N TYR A 245 1.84 1.36 3.07
CA TYR A 245 2.98 1.53 2.18
C TYR A 245 2.74 0.84 0.84
N TYR A 246 3.54 1.27 -0.16
CA TYR A 246 3.47 0.79 -1.53
C TYR A 246 4.87 0.57 -2.09
N GLY A 247 5.02 -0.50 -2.86
CA GLY A 247 6.27 -0.82 -3.51
C GLY A 247 6.13 -1.85 -4.60
N PHE A 248 7.23 -2.22 -5.18
CA PHE A 248 7.27 -3.16 -6.29
C PHE A 248 7.87 -4.49 -5.83
N VAL A 249 7.23 -5.56 -6.25
CA VAL A 249 7.77 -6.91 -6.18
C VAL A 249 7.65 -7.58 -7.55
N ALA A 250 8.51 -8.53 -7.83
CA ALA A 250 8.50 -9.33 -9.05
C ALA A 250 8.33 -10.81 -8.70
N HIS A 251 8.03 -11.68 -9.66
CA HIS A 251 8.04 -13.13 -9.47
C HIS A 251 9.43 -13.58 -8.97
N ALA A 252 9.51 -14.44 -7.95
CA ALA A 252 10.79 -14.84 -7.34
C ALA A 252 11.76 -15.54 -8.33
N GLY A 253 11.22 -16.15 -9.38
CA GLY A 253 12.00 -16.85 -10.41
C GLY A 253 12.65 -15.97 -11.48
N ILE A 254 12.57 -14.61 -11.39
CA ILE A 254 13.16 -13.75 -12.41
C ILE A 254 14.69 -13.86 -12.45
N PRO A 255 15.35 -13.64 -13.62
CA PRO A 255 16.80 -13.63 -13.71
C PRO A 255 17.42 -12.60 -12.76
N LYS A 256 18.46 -12.98 -12.03
CA LYS A 256 19.13 -12.11 -11.04
C LYS A 256 19.60 -10.78 -11.61
N ALA A 257 20.04 -10.76 -12.88
CA ALA A 257 20.48 -9.54 -13.55
C ALA A 257 19.30 -8.56 -13.75
N VAL A 258 18.12 -9.08 -14.12
CA VAL A 258 16.88 -8.29 -14.28
C VAL A 258 16.43 -7.74 -12.91
N LEU A 259 16.43 -8.57 -11.86
CA LEU A 259 16.08 -8.12 -10.50
C LEU A 259 16.98 -6.97 -10.05
N LYS A 260 18.31 -7.13 -10.15
CA LYS A 260 19.27 -6.07 -9.79
C LYS A 260 19.06 -4.76 -10.57
N LYS A 261 18.70 -4.87 -11.85
CA LYS A 261 18.38 -3.68 -12.66
C LYS A 261 17.12 -2.99 -12.15
N LEU A 262 16.05 -3.75 -11.89
CA LEU A 262 14.79 -3.24 -11.31
C LEU A 262 15.03 -2.54 -9.95
N GLU A 263 15.78 -3.17 -9.06
CA GLU A 263 16.14 -2.62 -7.74
C GLU A 263 16.88 -1.28 -7.88
N ALA A 264 17.89 -1.23 -8.75
CA ALA A 264 18.68 -0.01 -8.99
C ALA A 264 17.82 1.14 -9.57
N ASP A 265 16.96 0.82 -10.55
CA ASP A 265 16.14 1.82 -11.22
C ASP A 265 15.00 2.33 -10.31
N VAL A 266 14.33 1.43 -9.58
CA VAL A 266 13.30 1.81 -8.60
C VAL A 266 13.90 2.65 -7.48
N LYS A 267 15.10 2.30 -6.98
CA LYS A 267 15.84 3.14 -6.02
C LYS A 267 16.09 4.53 -6.59
N THR A 268 16.63 4.61 -7.81
CA THR A 268 16.95 5.90 -8.47
C THR A 268 15.71 6.78 -8.59
N VAL A 269 14.58 6.20 -9.03
CA VAL A 269 13.32 6.92 -9.18
C VAL A 269 12.74 7.33 -7.82
N SER A 270 12.83 6.47 -6.80
CA SER A 270 12.30 6.77 -5.46
C SER A 270 13.06 7.90 -4.75
N LEU A 271 14.34 8.06 -5.06
CA LEU A 271 15.20 9.11 -4.50
C LEU A 271 15.24 10.39 -5.34
N ASP A 272 14.56 10.41 -6.50
CA ASP A 272 14.44 11.61 -7.35
C ASP A 272 13.57 12.66 -6.65
N PRO A 273 14.11 13.88 -6.34
CA PRO A 273 13.33 14.92 -5.65
C PRO A 273 12.07 15.33 -6.39
N SER A 274 12.06 15.25 -7.72
CA SER A 274 10.86 15.57 -8.52
C SER A 274 9.75 14.57 -8.31
N ILE A 275 10.09 13.28 -8.14
CA ILE A 275 9.14 12.21 -7.84
C ILE A 275 8.63 12.35 -6.41
N GLN A 276 9.52 12.62 -5.45
CA GLN A 276 9.12 12.87 -4.06
C GLN A 276 8.15 14.04 -3.96
N SER A 277 8.40 15.13 -4.70
CA SER A 277 7.50 16.28 -4.76
C SER A 277 6.14 15.92 -5.40
N LYS A 278 6.11 15.10 -6.47
CA LYS A 278 4.85 14.63 -7.07
C LYS A 278 4.06 13.73 -6.12
N LEU A 279 4.74 12.82 -5.41
CA LEU A 279 4.11 11.98 -4.38
C LEU A 279 3.52 12.85 -3.28
N ALA A 280 4.28 13.83 -2.77
CA ALA A 280 3.85 14.76 -1.74
C ALA A 280 2.60 15.55 -2.18
N GLY A 281 2.60 16.12 -3.40
CA GLY A 281 1.45 16.82 -3.97
C GLY A 281 0.19 15.96 -4.10
N ALA A 282 0.36 14.64 -4.15
CA ALA A 282 -0.74 13.67 -4.17
C ALA A 282 -1.11 13.12 -2.78
N GLY A 283 -0.53 13.63 -1.69
CA GLY A 283 -0.81 13.18 -0.33
C GLY A 283 -0.10 11.87 0.06
N LEU A 284 1.00 11.55 -0.64
CA LEU A 284 1.84 10.38 -0.37
C LEU A 284 3.18 10.83 0.19
N ASP A 285 3.70 10.12 1.16
CA ASP A 285 5.03 10.36 1.71
C ASP A 285 6.07 9.52 0.94
N ALA A 286 7.25 10.09 0.67
CA ALA A 286 8.37 9.34 0.13
C ALA A 286 8.85 8.33 1.19
N PHE A 287 8.89 7.05 0.83
CA PHE A 287 9.18 5.96 1.76
C PHE A 287 10.01 4.87 1.07
N TYR A 288 11.25 5.20 0.76
CA TYR A 288 12.13 4.19 0.16
C TYR A 288 12.61 3.19 1.19
N LYS A 289 12.47 1.90 0.86
CA LYS A 289 13.07 0.75 1.55
C LYS A 289 13.80 -0.12 0.53
N THR A 290 14.99 -0.62 0.92
CA THR A 290 15.72 -1.57 0.09
C THR A 290 14.96 -2.90 -0.03
N PRO A 291 15.33 -3.77 -0.99
CA PRO A 291 14.73 -5.11 -1.10
C PRO A 291 14.77 -5.90 0.21
N GLU A 292 15.91 -5.88 0.92
CA GLU A 292 16.09 -6.59 2.20
C GLU A 292 15.16 -6.01 3.30
N GLN A 293 15.10 -4.68 3.39
CA GLN A 293 14.21 -4.00 4.33
C GLN A 293 12.74 -4.26 4.00
N THR A 294 12.41 -4.33 2.70
CA THR A 294 11.07 -4.66 2.24
C THR A 294 10.69 -6.08 2.62
N SER A 295 11.55 -7.07 2.35
CA SER A 295 11.33 -8.47 2.75
C SER A 295 11.09 -8.61 4.25
N ALA A 296 11.96 -7.98 5.06
CA ALA A 296 11.82 -8.01 6.52
C ALA A 296 10.49 -7.38 6.99
N LEU A 297 10.08 -6.26 6.37
CA LEU A 297 8.82 -5.59 6.71
C LEU A 297 7.61 -6.44 6.32
N LEU A 298 7.58 -7.01 5.11
CA LEU A 298 6.48 -7.88 4.66
C LEU A 298 6.30 -9.08 5.61
N SER A 299 7.41 -9.71 6.02
CA SER A 299 7.38 -10.86 6.94
C SER A 299 6.87 -10.47 8.33
N SER A 300 7.36 -9.35 8.88
CA SER A 300 6.93 -8.87 10.20
C SER A 300 5.46 -8.46 10.20
N ASP A 301 4.98 -7.85 9.12
CA ASP A 301 3.60 -7.41 9.00
C ASP A 301 2.63 -8.60 8.88
N ILE A 302 3.00 -9.66 8.16
CA ILE A 302 2.17 -10.88 8.12
C ILE A 302 1.95 -11.42 9.55
N GLU A 303 3.00 -11.51 10.36
CA GLU A 303 2.86 -11.98 11.74
C GLU A 303 2.05 -10.99 12.61
N PHE A 304 2.25 -9.70 12.43
CA PHE A 304 1.44 -8.67 13.09
C PHE A 304 -0.05 -8.80 12.76
N TYR A 305 -0.41 -8.90 11.46
CA TYR A 305 -1.80 -9.01 11.03
C TYR A 305 -2.44 -10.33 11.44
N LYS A 306 -1.71 -11.45 11.41
CA LYS A 306 -2.17 -12.74 11.99
C LYS A 306 -2.51 -12.63 13.47
N LYS A 307 -1.67 -11.95 14.24
CA LYS A 307 -1.93 -11.71 15.67
C LYS A 307 -3.14 -10.81 15.86
N MET A 308 -3.19 -9.70 15.15
CA MET A 308 -4.28 -8.72 15.26
C MET A 308 -5.63 -9.29 14.83
N SER A 309 -5.67 -10.11 13.78
CA SER A 309 -6.92 -10.75 13.34
C SER A 309 -7.55 -11.62 14.41
N LYS A 310 -6.71 -12.36 15.16
CA LYS A 310 -7.18 -13.19 16.29
C LYS A 310 -7.72 -12.32 17.43
N VAL A 311 -7.00 -11.24 17.78
CA VAL A 311 -7.36 -10.33 18.88
C VAL A 311 -8.66 -9.57 18.57
N ALA A 312 -8.81 -9.08 17.36
CA ALA A 312 -9.96 -8.29 16.90
C ALA A 312 -11.07 -9.14 16.26
N ASN A 313 -10.91 -10.48 16.24
CA ASN A 313 -11.83 -11.42 15.59
C ASN A 313 -12.16 -11.03 14.13
N ILE A 314 -11.16 -10.54 13.39
CA ILE A 314 -11.30 -10.22 11.97
C ILE A 314 -11.27 -11.51 11.18
N LYS A 315 -12.35 -11.77 10.45
CA LYS A 315 -12.48 -12.91 9.54
C LYS A 315 -12.58 -12.38 8.12
N GLN A 316 -12.03 -13.14 7.19
CA GLN A 316 -12.31 -12.93 5.78
C GLN A 316 -13.68 -13.58 5.47
N GLU A 317 -14.54 -12.86 4.74
CA GLU A 317 -15.81 -13.41 4.22
C GLU A 317 -15.55 -14.33 3.03
#